data_24250b11242e732bc4e48349c817188c
#
_entry.id   24250b11242e732bc4e48349c817188c
#
_cell.length_a   1.000
_cell.length_b   1.000
_cell.length_c   1.000
_cell.angle_alpha   90.00
_cell.angle_beta   90.00
_cell.angle_gamma   90.00
#
_symmetry.space_group_name_H-M   'P 1'
#
loop_
_entity.id
_entity.type
_entity.pdbx_description
1 polymer ?
#
loop_
_entity_poly.entity_id
_entity_poly.type
_entity_poly.pdbx_seq_one_letter_code
_entity_poly.pdbx_strand_id
1 'polypeptide(L)'
;MQDNENKRINAGYEIIVCLPIGNVEFVVGQNIHNPNMFVTWEYKKEGGYYWGHYMTDKDAAMRDMYERAEAELSFKKSVNTREKKKKDEREER
;
A
#
# COMPACT_ATOMS: atom_id res chain seq x y z
N MET A 1 1.70 20.26 16.18
CA MET A 1 0.89 20.30 16.43
C MET A 1 -0.10 19.38 16.20
N GLN A 2 -0.85 19.45 15.55
CA GLN A 2 -1.83 18.61 15.36
C GLN A 2 -1.37 17.38 14.81
N ASP A 3 -0.24 17.29 14.28
CA ASP A 3 0.25 16.10 13.72
C ASP A 3 0.24 14.97 14.66
N ASN A 4 0.49 15.23 15.89
CA ASN A 4 0.53 14.18 16.86
C ASN A 4 -0.80 13.53 17.03
N GLU A 5 -1.82 14.27 16.87
CA GLU A 5 -3.11 13.74 17.06
C GLU A 5 -3.51 12.82 15.94
N ASN A 6 -2.89 12.96 14.79
CA ASN A 6 -3.23 12.17 13.67
C ASN A 6 -2.28 11.03 13.40
N LYS A 7 -1.40 10.78 14.33
CA LYS A 7 -0.43 9.74 14.16
C LYS A 7 -1.13 8.40 14.14
N ARG A 8 -0.83 7.60 13.15
CA ARG A 8 -1.42 6.28 13.04
C ARG A 8 -0.41 5.25 13.47
N ILE A 9 -0.80 4.39 14.37
CA ILE A 9 0.09 3.36 14.90
C ILE A 9 -0.62 2.03 14.83
N ASN A 10 0.05 1.03 14.32
CA ASN A 10 -0.50 -0.32 14.26
C ASN A 10 0.59 -1.31 14.64
N ALA A 11 0.30 -2.21 15.54
CA ALA A 11 1.22 -3.27 15.96
C ALA A 11 2.61 -2.75 16.35
N GLY A 12 2.66 -1.57 16.96
CA GLY A 12 3.93 -1.01 17.39
C GLY A 12 4.70 -0.26 16.31
N TYR A 13 4.06 -0.04 15.15
CA TYR A 13 4.69 0.70 14.06
C TYR A 13 3.90 1.95 13.77
N GLU A 14 4.60 3.04 13.60
CA GLU A 14 3.97 4.30 13.23
C GLU A 14 3.93 4.38 11.72
N ILE A 15 2.79 4.73 11.16
CA ILE A 15 2.65 4.82 9.70
C ILE A 15 3.32 6.11 9.25
N ILE A 16 4.37 5.97 8.46
CA ILE A 16 5.13 7.14 8.04
C ILE A 16 4.89 7.50 6.58
N VAL A 17 4.36 6.59 5.78
CA VAL A 17 4.05 6.88 4.39
C VAL A 17 2.74 6.18 4.04
N CYS A 18 1.88 6.88 3.31
CA CYS A 18 0.63 6.32 2.82
C CYS A 18 0.48 6.59 1.35
N LEU A 19 0.06 5.60 0.60
CA LEU A 19 -0.17 5.76 -0.83
C LEU A 19 -1.53 5.16 -1.17
N PRO A 20 -2.55 5.98 -1.31
CA PRO A 20 -3.89 5.45 -1.59
C PRO A 20 -4.06 5.08 -3.05
N ILE A 21 -4.64 3.91 -3.30
CA ILE A 21 -4.96 3.47 -4.64
C ILE A 21 -6.42 2.97 -4.58
N GLY A 22 -7.33 3.79 -5.04
CA GLY A 22 -8.73 3.41 -5.01
C GLY A 22 -9.22 3.22 -3.59
N ASN A 23 -9.69 2.04 -3.27
CA ASN A 23 -10.24 1.75 -1.95
C ASN A 23 -9.23 1.25 -0.96
N VAL A 24 -8.00 1.10 -1.36
CA VAL A 24 -6.98 0.60 -0.45
C VAL A 24 -5.86 1.60 -0.32
N GLU A 25 -5.04 1.44 0.70
CA GLU A 25 -3.84 2.25 0.86
C GLU A 25 -2.70 1.31 1.05
N PHE A 26 -1.55 1.66 0.51
CA PHE A 26 -0.33 0.91 0.81
C PHE A 26 0.49 1.81 1.70
N VAL A 27 0.98 1.28 2.80
CA VAL A 27 1.62 2.09 3.82
C VAL A 27 2.97 1.53 4.22
N VAL A 28 3.82 2.41 4.75
CA VAL A 28 5.08 1.99 5.35
C VAL A 28 5.01 2.39 6.81
N GLY A 29 5.34 1.46 7.69
CA GLY A 29 5.41 1.73 9.11
C GLY A 29 6.83 1.63 9.61
N GLN A 30 7.17 2.40 10.61
CA GLN A 30 8.47 2.36 11.25
C GLN A 30 8.26 1.97 12.70
N ASN A 31 9.02 0.99 13.18
CA ASN A 31 8.85 0.51 14.54
C ASN A 31 9.14 1.61 15.55
N ILE A 32 8.25 1.82 16.49
CA ILE A 32 8.39 2.88 17.45
C ILE A 32 9.58 2.66 18.38
N HIS A 33 9.85 1.42 18.72
CA HIS A 33 10.92 1.11 19.64
C HIS A 33 12.24 0.78 18.95
N ASN A 34 12.18 0.44 17.68
CA ASN A 34 13.39 0.10 16.95
C ASN A 34 13.31 0.74 15.57
N PRO A 35 13.81 1.96 15.42
CA PRO A 35 13.64 2.72 14.19
C PRO A 35 14.28 2.12 12.95
N ASN A 36 15.04 1.05 13.11
CA ASN A 36 15.63 0.38 11.97
C ASN A 36 14.74 -0.72 11.43
N MET A 37 13.57 -0.90 12.02
CA MET A 37 12.64 -1.92 11.55
C MET A 37 11.46 -1.27 10.87
N PHE A 38 11.10 -1.80 9.72
CA PHE A 38 10.03 -1.25 8.91
C PHE A 38 9.07 -2.34 8.45
N VAL A 39 7.87 -1.96 8.07
CA VAL A 39 6.88 -2.89 7.58
C VAL A 39 6.09 -2.21 6.50
N THR A 40 5.61 -2.96 5.52
CA THR A 40 4.63 -2.45 4.59
C THR A 40 3.36 -3.24 4.77
N TRP A 41 2.24 -2.58 4.66
CA TRP A 41 0.93 -3.21 4.76
C TRP A 41 0.02 -2.70 3.68
N GLU A 42 -0.99 -3.49 3.36
CA GLU A 42 -2.11 -3.01 2.58
C GLU A 42 -3.20 -2.69 3.60
N TYR A 43 -3.76 -1.50 3.56
CA TYR A 43 -4.78 -1.08 4.51
C TYR A 43 -6.12 -0.91 3.83
N LYS A 44 -7.17 -1.45 4.45
CA LYS A 44 -8.53 -1.25 4.00
C LYS A 44 -9.32 -0.68 5.15
N LYS A 45 -10.06 0.38 4.87
CA LYS A 45 -10.81 1.05 5.88
C LYS A 45 -11.67 0.15 6.72
N GLU A 46 -12.27 -0.83 6.14
CA GLU A 46 -13.12 -1.69 6.87
C GLU A 46 -12.49 -2.88 7.48
N GLY A 47 -11.30 -3.18 7.13
CA GLY A 47 -10.65 -4.38 7.60
C GLY A 47 -9.35 -4.21 8.31
N GLY A 48 -8.72 -3.07 8.15
CA GLY A 48 -7.45 -2.82 8.83
C GLY A 48 -6.26 -3.13 7.96
N TYR A 49 -5.18 -3.59 8.58
CA TYR A 49 -3.90 -3.76 7.91
C TYR A 49 -3.66 -5.23 7.60
N TYR A 50 -3.24 -5.50 6.36
CA TYR A 50 -3.07 -6.87 5.89
C TYR A 50 -1.71 -7.12 5.31
N TRP A 51 -1.28 -8.33 5.36
CA TRP A 51 -0.10 -8.85 4.68
C TRP A 51 1.14 -8.00 4.88
N GLY A 52 1.62 -8.02 6.10
CA GLY A 52 2.81 -7.26 6.45
C GLY A 52 4.07 -7.88 5.88
N HIS A 53 4.90 -7.04 5.29
CA HIS A 53 6.24 -7.45 4.85
C HIS A 53 7.21 -6.67 5.73
N TYR A 54 7.96 -7.39 6.55
CA TYR A 54 8.84 -6.76 7.53
C TYR A 54 10.27 -6.73 7.04
N MET A 55 10.93 -5.61 7.21
CA MET A 55 12.29 -5.47 6.71
C MET A 55 13.07 -4.48 7.55
N THR A 56 14.37 -4.38 7.34
CA THR A 56 15.23 -3.54 8.15
C THR A 56 15.82 -2.38 7.37
N ASP A 57 15.29 -2.10 6.20
CA ASP A 57 15.80 -1.02 5.38
C ASP A 57 14.63 -0.19 4.86
N LYS A 58 14.69 1.11 5.10
CA LYS A 58 13.60 1.98 4.70
C LYS A 58 13.42 2.02 3.20
N ASP A 59 14.50 2.05 2.45
CA ASP A 59 14.40 2.11 1.01
C ASP A 59 13.78 0.84 0.46
N ALA A 60 14.07 -0.30 1.07
CA ALA A 60 13.48 -1.55 0.66
C ALA A 60 11.98 -1.53 0.95
N ALA A 61 11.60 -0.95 2.08
CA ALA A 61 10.19 -0.85 2.43
C ALA A 61 9.45 0.05 1.47
N MET A 62 10.05 1.18 1.11
CA MET A 62 9.45 2.10 0.16
C MET A 62 9.26 1.42 -1.18
N ARG A 63 10.27 0.69 -1.61
CA ARG A 63 10.21 -0.01 -2.89
C ARG A 63 9.11 -1.07 -2.86
N ASP A 64 9.01 -1.81 -1.77
CA ASP A 64 7.98 -2.82 -1.63
C ASP A 64 6.59 -2.19 -1.69
N MET A 65 6.41 -1.06 -1.01
CA MET A 65 5.14 -0.36 -1.03
C MET A 65 4.78 0.06 -2.45
N TYR A 66 5.73 0.61 -3.19
CA TYR A 66 5.47 1.05 -4.55
C TYR A 66 5.17 -0.13 -5.47
N GLU A 67 5.83 -1.23 -5.29
CA GLU A 67 5.58 -2.42 -6.10
C GLU A 67 4.18 -2.96 -5.84
N ARG A 68 3.76 -2.94 -4.59
CA ARG A 68 2.43 -3.41 -4.25
C ARG A 68 1.37 -2.46 -4.82
N ALA A 69 1.63 -1.16 -4.76
CA ALA A 69 0.70 -0.18 -5.29
C ALA A 69 0.60 -0.30 -6.81
N GLU A 70 1.72 -0.54 -7.44
CA GLU A 70 1.74 -0.68 -8.87
C GLU A 70 0.96 -1.92 -9.29
N ALA A 71 1.09 -2.99 -8.56
CA ALA A 71 0.36 -4.21 -8.87
C ALA A 71 -1.14 -3.99 -8.74
N GLU A 72 -1.54 -3.26 -7.72
CA GLU A 72 -2.96 -2.98 -7.51
C GLU A 72 -3.49 -2.09 -8.64
N LEU A 73 -2.74 -1.10 -9.01
CA LEU A 73 -3.14 -0.18 -10.05
C LEU A 73 -3.24 -0.91 -11.39
N SER A 74 -2.32 -1.79 -11.68
CA SER A 74 -2.33 -2.56 -12.90
C SER A 74 -3.54 -3.49 -12.94
N PHE A 75 -3.86 -4.08 -11.83
CA PHE A 75 -4.99 -4.97 -11.75
C PHE A 75 -6.27 -4.20 -12.05
N LYS A 76 -6.45 -3.04 -11.44
CA LYS A 76 -7.63 -2.25 -11.67
C LYS A 76 -7.74 -1.81 -13.11
N LYS A 77 -6.64 -1.41 -13.69
CA LYS A 77 -6.62 -0.99 -15.04
C LYS A 77 -6.97 -2.12 -15.96
N SER A 78 -6.45 -3.28 -15.70
CA SER A 78 -6.70 -4.45 -16.49
C SER A 78 -8.15 -4.85 -16.46
N VAL A 79 -8.77 -4.82 -15.33
CA VAL A 79 -10.16 -5.14 -15.16
C VAL A 79 -11.03 -4.15 -15.94
N ASN A 80 -10.73 -2.88 -15.83
CA ASN A 80 -11.48 -1.88 -16.54
C ASN A 80 -11.33 -2.02 -18.02
N THR A 81 -10.16 -2.33 -18.48
CA THR A 81 -9.90 -2.50 -19.88
C THR A 81 -10.68 -3.66 -20.42
N ARG A 82 -10.74 -4.74 -19.67
CA ARG A 82 -11.47 -5.88 -20.07
C ARG A 82 -12.94 -5.58 -20.21
N GLU A 83 -13.48 -4.82 -19.32
CA GLU A 83 -14.85 -4.44 -19.39
C GLU A 83 -15.12 -3.66 -20.64
N LYS A 84 -14.25 -2.73 -20.96
CA LYS A 84 -14.45 -1.94 -22.08
C LYS A 84 -14.31 -2.74 -23.34
N LYS A 85 -13.40 -3.65 -23.38
CA LYS A 85 -13.20 -4.38 -24.51
C LYS A 85 -14.21 -5.40 -24.79
N LYS A 86 -15.01 -5.68 -23.90
CA LYS A 86 -16.01 -6.53 -24.10
C LYS A 86 -16.51 -6.35 -25.42
N LYS A 87 -16.53 -5.29 -25.93
CA LYS A 87 -16.97 -5.04 -27.11
C LYS A 87 -15.97 -5.08 -28.12
N ASP A 88 -14.85 -5.05 -27.99
CA ASP A 88 -13.88 -4.95 -28.97
C ASP A 88 -12.86 -5.75 -28.92
N GLU A 89 -12.26 -6.16 -29.03
CA GLU A 89 -11.21 -6.80 -28.87
C GLU A 89 -10.17 -6.95 -28.93
N ARG A 90 -9.86 -6.74 -29.22
CA ARG A 90 -8.76 -6.87 -29.08
C ARG A 90 -7.86 -6.75 -29.11
N GLU A 91 -7.68 -6.36 -29.29
CA GLU A 91 -6.75 -6.23 -29.12
C GLU A 91 -5.84 -6.35 -28.97
N GLU A 92 -5.92 -6.35 -29.15
CA GLU A 92 -5.10 -6.50 -28.82
C GLU A 92 -4.28 -6.70 -28.52
N ARG A 93 -4.40 -6.72 -28.64
CA ARG A 93 -3.70 -6.96 -28.15
C ARG A 93 -3.12 -7.03 -28.03
#